data_080b7ae19875c5c39e34feb5f11acf48
#
_entry.id   080b7ae19875c5c39e34feb5f11acf48
#
_cell.length_a   1.000
_cell.length_b   1.000
_cell.length_c   1.000
_cell.angle_alpha   90.00
_cell.angle_beta   90.00
_cell.angle_gamma   90.00
#
_symmetry.space_group_name_H-M   'P 1'
#
loop_
_entity.id
_entity.type
_entity.pdbx_description
1 polymer ?
#
loop_
_entity_poly.entity_id
_entity_poly.type
_entity_poly.pdbx_seq_one_letter_code
_entity_poly.pdbx_strand_id
1 'polypeptide(L)'
;MIKVQSKLPRDVVIACSGGVDSMAIVDFLKRNHRITLQFVHHGTETSEQAHKFLLQYADDNKLKLYTSYINTVVPKGVSQEEHWRNERYKVLNAWQKPVITCHHLDDCVETWIWSSMHGEGKIIPYQNENVIRPFRLNRKHEFVDWCKRKNVSWVEDKSNLDTSYIRNYIRENVVTQMLVINPGLHKVIAKKIENEHKGQM
;
A
#
# COMPACT_ATOMS: atom_id res chain seq x y z
N MET A 1 -2.25 16.16 7.34
CA MET A 1 -3.62 15.56 7.49
C MET A 1 -3.82 14.57 6.36
N ILE A 2 -4.29 13.37 6.62
CA ILE A 2 -4.53 12.35 5.57
C ILE A 2 -5.62 12.84 4.61
N LYS A 3 -5.31 12.80 3.31
CA LYS A 3 -6.18 13.23 2.21
C LYS A 3 -6.74 12.00 1.50
N VAL A 4 -7.99 12.08 1.08
CA VAL A 4 -8.66 11.03 0.28
C VAL A 4 -9.00 11.62 -1.10
N GLN A 5 -8.58 10.97 -2.18
CA GLN A 5 -8.74 11.49 -3.55
C GLN A 5 -10.19 11.50 -4.05
N SER A 6 -11.05 10.65 -3.49
CA SER A 6 -12.46 10.57 -3.90
C SER A 6 -13.34 10.12 -2.73
N LYS A 7 -14.65 10.31 -2.87
CA LYS A 7 -15.62 9.81 -1.89
C LYS A 7 -15.58 8.27 -1.88
N LEU A 8 -15.40 7.68 -0.70
CA LEU A 8 -15.41 6.24 -0.50
C LEU A 8 -16.81 5.72 -0.14
N PRO A 9 -17.17 4.49 -0.52
CA PRO A 9 -18.40 3.86 -0.07
C PRO A 9 -18.38 3.67 1.45
N ARG A 10 -19.57 3.50 2.05
CA ARG A 10 -19.69 3.27 3.49
C ARG A 10 -19.05 1.95 3.94
N ASP A 11 -19.14 0.93 3.11
CA ASP A 11 -18.56 -0.39 3.33
C ASP A 11 -17.34 -0.55 2.44
N VAL A 12 -16.18 -0.78 3.04
CA VAL A 12 -14.91 -0.96 2.31
C VAL A 12 -14.13 -2.14 2.86
N VAL A 13 -13.35 -2.76 2.00
CA VAL A 13 -12.33 -3.74 2.38
C VAL A 13 -10.97 -3.06 2.34
N ILE A 14 -10.15 -3.26 3.35
CA ILE A 14 -8.78 -2.73 3.38
C ILE A 14 -7.80 -3.89 3.29
N ALA A 15 -6.94 -3.90 2.27
CA ALA A 15 -5.80 -4.79 2.20
C ALA A 15 -4.78 -4.35 3.26
N CYS A 16 -4.81 -5.04 4.40
CA CYS A 16 -4.07 -4.66 5.60
C CYS A 16 -2.89 -5.61 5.82
N SER A 17 -1.66 -5.07 5.78
CA SER A 17 -0.42 -5.83 6.04
C SER A 17 0.02 -5.79 7.50
N GLY A 18 -0.62 -4.98 8.33
CA GLY A 18 -0.15 -4.69 9.70
C GLY A 18 0.95 -3.63 9.78
N GLY A 19 1.52 -3.22 8.66
CA GLY A 19 2.52 -2.14 8.60
C GLY A 19 1.91 -0.75 8.74
N VAL A 20 2.76 0.24 9.04
CA VAL A 20 2.36 1.62 9.39
C VAL A 20 1.34 2.24 8.44
N ASP A 21 1.53 2.08 7.12
CA ASP A 21 0.66 2.70 6.11
C ASP A 21 -0.76 2.13 6.20
N SER A 22 -0.88 0.81 6.30
CA SER A 22 -2.16 0.13 6.41
C SER A 22 -2.87 0.43 7.74
N MET A 23 -2.12 0.45 8.85
CA MET A 23 -2.69 0.71 10.17
C MET A 23 -3.14 2.17 10.32
N ALA A 24 -2.42 3.13 9.73
CA ALA A 24 -2.85 4.53 9.68
C ALA A 24 -4.20 4.68 8.96
N ILE A 25 -4.35 4.00 7.81
CA ILE A 25 -5.56 4.06 7.00
C ILE A 25 -6.73 3.35 7.69
N VAL A 26 -6.49 2.20 8.32
CA VAL A 26 -7.49 1.49 9.14
C VAL A 26 -8.01 2.42 10.24
N ASP A 27 -7.13 3.04 11.03
CA ASP A 27 -7.54 3.94 12.11
C ASP A 27 -8.26 5.20 11.58
N PHE A 28 -7.80 5.74 10.46
CA PHE A 28 -8.41 6.90 9.84
C PHE A 28 -9.84 6.59 9.36
N LEU A 29 -10.05 5.46 8.67
CA LEU A 29 -11.34 5.12 8.06
C LEU A 29 -12.35 4.52 9.04
N LYS A 30 -11.92 3.78 10.08
CA LYS A 30 -12.85 3.10 11.03
C LYS A 30 -13.83 4.04 11.72
N ARG A 31 -13.57 5.34 11.71
CA ARG A 31 -14.43 6.36 12.34
C ARG A 31 -15.70 6.64 11.55
N ASN A 32 -15.64 6.54 10.22
CA ASN A 32 -16.71 6.96 9.33
C ASN A 32 -17.15 5.88 8.34
N HIS A 33 -16.46 4.74 8.33
CA HIS A 33 -16.72 3.63 7.42
C HIS A 33 -16.85 2.31 8.17
N ARG A 34 -17.65 1.41 7.62
CA ARG A 34 -17.67 -0.01 8.04
C ARG A 34 -16.56 -0.71 7.29
N ILE A 35 -15.49 -1.02 7.97
CA ILE A 35 -14.30 -1.63 7.37
C ILE A 35 -14.25 -3.14 7.63
N THR A 36 -13.72 -3.84 6.65
CA THR A 36 -13.32 -5.24 6.74
C THR A 36 -11.84 -5.31 6.39
N LEU A 37 -11.05 -6.03 7.17
CA LEU A 37 -9.63 -6.22 6.90
C LEU A 37 -9.43 -7.48 6.07
N GLN A 38 -8.63 -7.38 5.00
CA GLN A 38 -8.12 -8.51 4.24
C GLN A 38 -6.62 -8.59 4.44
N PHE A 39 -6.15 -9.61 5.11
CA PHE A 39 -4.73 -9.95 5.23
C PHE A 39 -4.39 -11.07 4.25
N VAL A 40 -3.24 -10.95 3.58
CA VAL A 40 -2.70 -12.02 2.72
C VAL A 40 -1.40 -12.51 3.33
N HIS A 41 -1.39 -13.75 3.76
CA HIS A 41 -0.27 -14.41 4.43
C HIS A 41 0.67 -15.05 3.40
N HIS A 42 1.93 -14.64 3.40
CA HIS A 42 2.94 -15.07 2.43
C HIS A 42 3.77 -16.29 2.89
N GLY A 43 3.42 -16.90 4.03
CA GLY A 43 4.15 -18.05 4.57
C GLY A 43 5.49 -17.70 5.24
N THR A 44 5.77 -16.42 5.49
CA THR A 44 7.00 -15.96 6.14
C THR A 44 6.80 -15.73 7.64
N GLU A 45 7.89 -15.69 8.40
CA GLU A 45 7.86 -15.38 9.83
C GLU A 45 7.28 -13.97 10.08
N THR A 46 7.64 -13.00 9.25
CA THR A 46 7.09 -11.64 9.32
C THR A 46 5.58 -11.63 9.09
N SER A 47 5.07 -12.45 8.15
CA SER A 47 3.62 -12.60 7.92
C SER A 47 2.93 -13.22 9.13
N GLU A 48 3.56 -14.16 9.82
CA GLU A 48 3.01 -14.78 11.04
C GLU A 48 2.92 -13.75 12.18
N GLN A 49 3.95 -12.93 12.37
CA GLN A 49 3.95 -11.85 13.36
C GLN A 49 2.86 -10.82 13.06
N ALA A 50 2.75 -10.40 11.79
CA ALA A 50 1.70 -9.48 11.35
C ALA A 50 0.30 -10.06 11.53
N HIS A 51 0.11 -11.34 11.25
CA HIS A 51 -1.17 -12.03 11.43
C HIS A 51 -1.62 -12.05 12.90
N LYS A 52 -0.72 -12.44 13.81
CA LYS A 52 -1.01 -12.41 15.26
C LYS A 52 -1.38 -11.00 15.75
N PHE A 53 -0.63 -10.00 15.33
CA PHE A 53 -0.93 -8.62 15.63
C PHE A 53 -2.31 -8.19 15.11
N LEU A 54 -2.64 -8.52 13.86
CA LEU A 54 -3.91 -8.16 13.25
C LEU A 54 -5.11 -8.90 13.87
N LEU A 55 -4.95 -10.16 14.29
CA LEU A 55 -5.98 -10.87 15.02
C LEU A 55 -6.34 -10.14 16.32
N GLN A 56 -5.34 -9.81 17.12
CA GLN A 56 -5.55 -9.06 18.37
C GLN A 56 -6.15 -7.68 18.10
N TYR A 57 -5.60 -6.94 17.13
CA TYR A 57 -6.11 -5.61 16.79
C TYR A 57 -7.56 -5.64 16.30
N ALA A 58 -7.93 -6.64 15.49
CA ALA A 58 -9.28 -6.80 14.98
C ALA A 58 -10.27 -7.11 16.10
N ASP A 59 -9.90 -7.97 17.05
CA ASP A 59 -10.71 -8.31 18.22
C ASP A 59 -10.93 -7.07 19.11
N ASP A 60 -9.88 -6.38 19.49
CA ASP A 60 -9.91 -5.17 20.33
C ASP A 60 -10.79 -4.06 19.72
N ASN A 61 -10.81 -3.95 18.39
CA ASN A 61 -11.57 -2.92 17.67
C ASN A 61 -12.89 -3.42 17.07
N LYS A 62 -13.29 -4.68 17.33
CA LYS A 62 -14.50 -5.32 16.79
C LYS A 62 -14.61 -5.26 15.27
N LEU A 63 -13.48 -5.47 14.59
CA LEU A 63 -13.37 -5.48 13.13
C LEU A 63 -13.40 -6.90 12.59
N LYS A 64 -13.94 -7.06 11.37
CA LYS A 64 -13.84 -8.34 10.67
C LYS A 64 -12.47 -8.44 10.00
N LEU A 65 -11.75 -9.53 10.25
CA LEU A 65 -10.50 -9.88 9.60
C LEU A 65 -10.68 -11.16 8.78
N TYR A 66 -10.32 -11.11 7.51
CA TYR A 66 -10.19 -12.27 6.64
C TYR A 66 -8.71 -12.49 6.33
N THR A 67 -8.27 -13.73 6.46
CA THR A 67 -6.89 -14.13 6.13
C THR A 67 -6.91 -15.12 4.98
N SER A 68 -6.12 -14.81 3.96
CA SER A 68 -5.87 -15.72 2.82
C SER A 68 -4.40 -16.12 2.81
N TYR A 69 -4.12 -17.39 2.60
CA TYR A 69 -2.75 -17.93 2.57
C TYR A 69 -2.31 -18.16 1.12
N ILE A 70 -1.11 -17.71 0.78
CA ILE A 70 -0.48 -18.05 -0.49
C ILE A 70 0.26 -19.36 -0.31
N ASN A 71 -0.35 -20.45 -0.81
CA ASN A 71 0.19 -21.80 -0.74
C ASN A 71 0.63 -22.32 -2.12
N THR A 72 0.69 -21.45 -3.12
CA THR A 72 1.04 -21.79 -4.50
C THR A 72 2.56 -21.77 -4.70
N VAL A 73 3.05 -22.69 -5.54
CA VAL A 73 4.47 -22.77 -5.89
C VAL A 73 4.83 -21.65 -6.86
N VAL A 74 5.99 -21.05 -6.65
CA VAL A 74 6.52 -20.01 -7.55
C VAL A 74 6.80 -20.62 -8.93
N PRO A 75 6.18 -20.11 -10.02
CA PRO A 75 6.43 -20.61 -11.36
C PRO A 75 7.88 -20.40 -11.81
N LYS A 76 8.41 -21.30 -12.64
CA LYS A 76 9.75 -21.15 -13.19
C LYS A 76 9.88 -19.85 -13.99
N GLY A 77 10.92 -19.07 -13.70
CA GLY A 77 11.20 -17.80 -14.37
C GLY A 77 10.46 -16.58 -13.80
N VAL A 78 9.63 -16.75 -12.77
CA VAL A 78 8.96 -15.67 -12.06
C VAL A 78 9.68 -15.43 -10.73
N SER A 79 9.89 -14.16 -10.36
CA SER A 79 10.43 -13.83 -9.04
C SER A 79 9.41 -14.12 -7.94
N GLN A 80 9.88 -14.41 -6.73
CA GLN A 80 8.99 -14.63 -5.58
C GLN A 80 8.12 -13.41 -5.28
N GLU A 81 8.68 -12.20 -5.41
CA GLU A 81 7.96 -10.95 -5.20
C GLU A 81 6.81 -10.78 -6.21
N GLU A 82 7.09 -11.03 -7.49
CA GLU A 82 6.09 -10.97 -8.55
C GLU A 82 5.00 -12.03 -8.35
N HIS A 83 5.38 -13.26 -7.99
CA HIS A 83 4.43 -14.31 -7.68
C HIS A 83 3.51 -13.92 -6.52
N TRP A 84 4.06 -13.48 -5.39
CA TRP A 84 3.28 -13.01 -4.24
C TRP A 84 2.39 -11.82 -4.58
N ARG A 85 2.89 -10.92 -5.41
CA ARG A 85 2.08 -9.79 -5.90
C ARG A 85 0.87 -10.30 -6.70
N ASN A 86 1.08 -11.20 -7.65
CA ASN A 86 0.02 -11.74 -8.50
C ASN A 86 -1.03 -12.49 -7.67
N GLU A 87 -0.61 -13.38 -6.79
CA GLU A 87 -1.52 -14.11 -5.90
C GLU A 87 -2.30 -13.17 -4.98
N ARG A 88 -1.64 -12.17 -4.41
CA ARG A 88 -2.30 -11.14 -3.60
C ARG A 88 -3.40 -10.43 -4.39
N TYR A 89 -3.14 -10.02 -5.64
CA TYR A 89 -4.14 -9.34 -6.46
C TYR A 89 -5.31 -10.25 -6.84
N LYS A 90 -5.10 -11.56 -7.04
CA LYS A 90 -6.20 -12.52 -7.21
C LYS A 90 -7.13 -12.52 -5.99
N VAL A 91 -6.57 -12.56 -4.78
CA VAL A 91 -7.36 -12.49 -3.53
C VAL A 91 -8.12 -11.16 -3.44
N LEU A 92 -7.47 -10.04 -3.73
CA LEU A 92 -8.09 -8.72 -3.61
C LEU A 92 -9.20 -8.50 -4.65
N ASN A 93 -9.02 -9.01 -5.88
CA ASN A 93 -10.00 -8.88 -6.95
C ASN A 93 -11.19 -9.83 -6.81
N ALA A 94 -11.09 -10.88 -5.98
CA ALA A 94 -12.21 -11.77 -5.68
C ALA A 94 -13.31 -11.14 -4.80
N TRP A 95 -13.03 -10.00 -4.17
CA TRP A 95 -14.04 -9.28 -3.40
C TRP A 95 -15.08 -8.62 -4.31
N GLN A 96 -16.36 -8.63 -3.88
CA GLN A 96 -17.44 -7.92 -4.57
C GLN A 96 -17.53 -6.42 -4.20
N LYS A 97 -16.71 -5.98 -3.24
CA LYS A 97 -16.64 -4.59 -2.77
C LYS A 97 -15.28 -4.01 -3.13
N PRO A 98 -15.19 -2.68 -3.33
CA PRO A 98 -13.91 -2.06 -3.57
C PRO A 98 -12.90 -2.37 -2.47
N VAL A 99 -11.70 -2.79 -2.86
CA VAL A 99 -10.59 -3.08 -1.95
C VAL A 99 -9.61 -1.93 -1.98
N ILE A 100 -9.39 -1.33 -0.82
CA ILE A 100 -8.43 -0.24 -0.65
C ILE A 100 -7.05 -0.83 -0.40
N THR A 101 -6.08 -0.40 -1.20
CA THR A 101 -4.65 -0.60 -0.90
C THR A 101 -4.01 0.71 -0.49
N CYS A 102 -3.01 0.61 0.39
CA CYS A 102 -2.45 1.74 1.11
C CYS A 102 -1.26 2.39 0.41
N HIS A 103 -1.29 2.43 -0.94
CA HIS A 103 -0.25 3.09 -1.72
C HIS A 103 -0.26 4.60 -1.48
N HIS A 104 0.91 5.18 -1.33
CA HIS A 104 1.14 6.59 -1.07
C HIS A 104 2.00 7.25 -2.16
N LEU A 105 2.27 8.54 -2.02
CA LEU A 105 2.97 9.32 -3.03
C LEU A 105 4.41 8.84 -3.25
N ASP A 106 5.07 8.40 -2.18
CA ASP A 106 6.44 7.87 -2.29
C ASP A 106 6.45 6.57 -3.12
N ASP A 107 5.45 5.69 -2.99
CA ASP A 107 5.29 4.51 -3.87
C ASP A 107 5.09 4.91 -5.34
N CYS A 108 4.34 5.99 -5.58
CA CYS A 108 4.14 6.50 -6.94
C CYS A 108 5.43 7.07 -7.53
N VAL A 109 6.26 7.73 -6.72
CA VAL A 109 7.59 8.20 -7.13
C VAL A 109 8.49 7.03 -7.47
N GLU A 110 8.58 6.01 -6.61
CA GLU A 110 9.37 4.81 -6.86
C GLU A 110 8.96 4.11 -8.15
N THR A 111 7.65 3.92 -8.34
CA THR A 111 7.11 3.29 -9.56
C THR A 111 7.38 4.12 -10.81
N TRP A 112 7.23 5.44 -10.72
CA TRP A 112 7.53 6.33 -11.84
C TRP A 112 9.01 6.28 -12.23
N ILE A 113 9.92 6.30 -11.26
CA ILE A 113 11.36 6.18 -11.51
C ILE A 113 11.67 4.85 -12.19
N TRP A 114 11.21 3.75 -11.61
CA TRP A 114 11.47 2.42 -12.15
C TRP A 114 10.93 2.26 -13.57
N SER A 115 9.69 2.66 -13.81
CA SER A 115 9.07 2.55 -15.13
C SER A 115 9.67 3.51 -16.17
N SER A 116 10.16 4.69 -15.73
CA SER A 116 10.86 5.63 -16.61
C SER A 116 12.18 5.06 -17.11
N MET A 117 12.91 4.34 -16.27
CA MET A 117 14.14 3.63 -16.70
C MET A 117 13.86 2.52 -17.72
N HIS A 118 12.62 2.05 -17.81
CA HIS A 118 12.16 1.07 -18.79
C HIS A 118 11.35 1.69 -19.94
N GLY A 119 11.42 3.04 -20.10
CA GLY A 119 10.79 3.75 -21.22
C GLY A 119 9.31 4.06 -21.08
N GLU A 120 8.68 3.81 -19.92
CA GLU A 120 7.22 3.94 -19.79
C GLU A 120 6.76 5.16 -18.98
N GLY A 121 7.47 5.53 -17.90
CA GLY A 121 7.10 6.67 -17.06
C GLY A 121 5.73 6.55 -16.40
N LYS A 122 5.29 5.34 -16.10
CA LYS A 122 3.97 5.03 -15.53
C LYS A 122 3.86 5.48 -14.07
N ILE A 123 2.64 5.85 -13.68
CA ILE A 123 2.26 6.09 -12.29
C ILE A 123 1.34 4.96 -11.84
N ILE A 124 1.34 4.64 -10.56
CA ILE A 124 0.38 3.70 -9.98
C ILE A 124 -1.04 4.23 -10.24
N PRO A 125 -1.92 3.52 -10.98
CA PRO A 125 -3.26 4.02 -11.31
C PRO A 125 -4.15 4.11 -10.06
N TYR A 126 -5.13 5.02 -10.08
CA TYR A 126 -6.13 5.12 -9.01
C TYR A 126 -6.86 3.80 -8.78
N GLN A 127 -7.30 3.19 -9.87
CA GLN A 127 -8.03 1.93 -9.85
C GLN A 127 -7.42 0.93 -10.81
N ASN A 128 -7.38 -0.31 -10.40
CA ASN A 128 -7.12 -1.47 -11.24
C ASN A 128 -8.08 -2.57 -10.83
N GLU A 129 -9.00 -2.94 -11.72
CA GLU A 129 -10.11 -3.86 -11.43
C GLU A 129 -10.87 -3.41 -10.17
N ASN A 130 -10.95 -4.26 -9.14
CA ASN A 130 -11.65 -3.97 -7.91
C ASN A 130 -10.78 -3.24 -6.84
N VAL A 131 -9.50 -3.05 -7.12
CA VAL A 131 -8.55 -2.43 -6.19
C VAL A 131 -8.46 -0.94 -6.44
N ILE A 132 -8.73 -0.14 -5.41
CA ILE A 132 -8.62 1.33 -5.43
C ILE A 132 -7.51 1.83 -4.51
N ARG A 133 -6.93 2.99 -4.85
CA ARG A 133 -5.77 3.59 -4.17
C ARG A 133 -6.02 5.07 -3.84
N PRO A 134 -6.92 5.35 -2.91
CA PRO A 134 -7.39 6.71 -2.66
C PRO A 134 -6.38 7.61 -1.91
N PHE A 135 -5.24 7.06 -1.50
CA PHE A 135 -4.27 7.73 -0.64
C PHE A 135 -2.97 8.13 -1.35
N ARG A 136 -2.89 7.98 -2.68
CA ARG A 136 -1.69 8.23 -3.50
C ARG A 136 -1.12 9.65 -3.42
N LEU A 137 -1.85 10.62 -2.89
CA LEU A 137 -1.39 12.01 -2.69
C LEU A 137 -0.80 12.27 -1.30
N ASN A 138 -0.81 11.28 -0.40
CA ASN A 138 -0.21 11.40 0.92
C ASN A 138 1.25 10.93 0.89
N ARG A 139 2.08 11.56 1.71
CA ARG A 139 3.46 11.13 1.94
C ARG A 139 3.51 10.06 3.04
N LYS A 140 4.48 9.15 2.96
CA LYS A 140 4.68 8.10 3.97
C LYS A 140 4.78 8.67 5.39
N HIS A 141 5.52 9.76 5.58
CA HIS A 141 5.64 10.38 6.91
C HIS A 141 4.29 10.84 7.48
N GLU A 142 3.30 11.22 6.66
CA GLU A 142 1.97 11.62 7.15
C GLU A 142 1.24 10.45 7.82
N PHE A 143 1.47 9.20 7.37
CA PHE A 143 0.92 8.00 8.01
C PHE A 143 1.65 7.68 9.31
N VAL A 144 2.98 7.77 9.32
CA VAL A 144 3.80 7.62 10.54
C VAL A 144 3.36 8.63 11.60
N ASP A 145 3.23 9.91 11.23
CA ASP A 145 2.80 10.98 12.12
C ASP A 145 1.36 10.76 12.63
N TRP A 146 0.48 10.23 11.76
CA TRP A 146 -0.87 9.84 12.18
C TRP A 146 -0.82 8.76 13.26
N CYS A 147 -0.10 7.67 13.03
CA CYS A 147 0.01 6.56 13.97
C CYS A 147 0.60 7.03 15.31
N LYS A 148 1.68 7.79 15.28
CA LYS A 148 2.30 8.35 16.50
C LYS A 148 1.32 9.24 17.27
N ARG A 149 0.65 10.19 16.61
CA ARG A 149 -0.30 11.12 17.24
C ARG A 149 -1.54 10.41 17.79
N LYS A 150 -1.98 9.32 17.15
CA LYS A 150 -3.17 8.57 17.55
C LYS A 150 -2.87 7.34 18.40
N ASN A 151 -1.59 7.13 18.73
CA ASN A 151 -1.12 5.96 19.45
C ASN A 151 -1.57 4.64 18.83
N VAL A 152 -1.46 4.55 17.50
CA VAL A 152 -1.77 3.35 16.71
C VAL A 152 -0.51 2.52 16.59
N SER A 153 -0.55 1.27 17.05
CA SER A 153 0.55 0.32 16.89
C SER A 153 0.58 -0.27 15.49
N TRP A 154 1.77 -0.71 15.06
CA TRP A 154 2.00 -1.40 13.79
C TRP A 154 3.15 -2.39 13.93
N VAL A 155 3.27 -3.30 12.98
CA VAL A 155 4.40 -4.23 12.85
C VAL A 155 5.42 -3.64 11.89
N GLU A 156 6.70 -3.65 12.29
CA GLU A 156 7.79 -3.28 11.40
C GLU A 156 8.28 -4.51 10.63
N ASP A 157 8.29 -4.39 9.32
CA ASP A 157 8.84 -5.42 8.44
C ASP A 157 10.32 -5.13 8.17
N LYS A 158 11.21 -5.94 8.72
CA LYS A 158 12.65 -5.82 8.54
C LYS A 158 13.10 -5.96 7.08
N SER A 159 12.31 -6.64 6.25
CA SER A 159 12.61 -6.78 4.82
C SER A 159 12.53 -5.45 4.06
N ASN A 160 11.86 -4.43 4.62
CA ASN A 160 11.84 -3.08 4.03
C ASN A 160 13.22 -2.40 3.98
N LEU A 161 14.19 -2.86 4.77
CA LEU A 161 15.56 -2.35 4.79
C LEU A 161 16.51 -3.14 3.86
N ASP A 162 16.06 -4.26 3.32
CA ASP A 162 16.86 -5.10 2.43
C ASP A 162 16.93 -4.50 1.02
N THR A 163 18.05 -3.88 0.69
CA THR A 163 18.32 -3.25 -0.60
C THR A 163 18.58 -4.24 -1.74
N SER A 164 18.61 -5.55 -1.48
CA SER A 164 18.61 -6.56 -2.54
C SER A 164 17.32 -6.55 -3.37
N TYR A 165 16.23 -6.08 -2.77
CA TYR A 165 14.99 -5.78 -3.50
C TYR A 165 15.11 -4.46 -4.25
N ILE A 166 14.91 -4.50 -5.56
CA ILE A 166 15.10 -3.33 -6.45
C ILE A 166 14.26 -2.11 -6.00
N ARG A 167 13.08 -2.33 -5.45
CA ARG A 167 12.22 -1.27 -4.96
C ARG A 167 12.79 -0.57 -3.73
N ASN A 168 13.33 -1.32 -2.78
CA ASN A 168 14.02 -0.75 -1.62
C ASN A 168 15.29 -0.02 -2.05
N TYR A 169 16.03 -0.57 -3.02
CA TYR A 169 17.20 0.10 -3.58
C TYR A 169 16.84 1.46 -4.20
N ILE A 170 15.76 1.51 -5.00
CA ILE A 170 15.27 2.76 -5.59
C ILE A 170 14.91 3.76 -4.48
N ARG A 171 14.20 3.33 -3.46
CA ARG A 171 13.79 4.19 -2.33
C ARG A 171 14.98 4.80 -1.62
N GLU A 172 15.92 3.99 -1.21
CA GLU A 172 17.02 4.41 -0.34
C GLU A 172 18.13 5.17 -1.12
N ASN A 173 18.40 4.75 -2.35
CA ASN A 173 19.54 5.28 -3.10
C ASN A 173 19.11 6.24 -4.23
N VAL A 174 18.17 5.84 -5.09
CA VAL A 174 17.86 6.61 -6.30
C VAL A 174 16.98 7.81 -5.96
N VAL A 175 15.91 7.64 -5.19
CA VAL A 175 15.02 8.74 -4.81
C VAL A 175 15.79 9.83 -4.07
N THR A 176 16.69 9.44 -3.17
CA THR A 176 17.53 10.38 -2.41
C THR A 176 18.36 11.25 -3.33
N GLN A 177 19.04 10.66 -4.32
CA GLN A 177 19.84 11.42 -5.29
C GLN A 177 18.97 12.30 -6.21
N MET A 178 17.83 11.81 -6.65
CA MET A 178 16.90 12.60 -7.46
C MET A 178 16.35 13.81 -6.70
N LEU A 179 16.15 13.70 -5.39
CA LEU A 179 15.71 14.83 -4.55
C LEU A 179 16.79 15.90 -4.37
N VAL A 180 18.08 15.55 -4.47
CA VAL A 180 19.17 16.53 -4.54
C VAL A 180 19.06 17.36 -5.82
N ILE A 181 18.78 16.71 -6.95
CA ILE A 181 18.64 17.38 -8.25
C ILE A 181 17.33 18.18 -8.33
N ASN A 182 16.23 17.58 -7.87
CA ASN A 182 14.89 18.19 -7.86
C ASN A 182 14.18 17.96 -6.52
N PRO A 183 14.31 18.88 -5.55
CA PRO A 183 13.58 18.79 -4.27
C PRO A 183 12.06 18.79 -4.44
N GLY A 184 11.57 19.23 -5.60
CA GLY A 184 10.15 19.26 -5.95
C GLY A 184 9.61 17.96 -6.57
N LEU A 185 10.40 16.89 -6.68
CA LEU A 185 10.02 15.63 -7.36
C LEU A 185 8.63 15.12 -6.95
N HIS A 186 8.35 15.07 -5.66
CA HIS A 186 7.05 14.63 -5.16
C HIS A 186 5.89 15.52 -5.65
N LYS A 187 6.11 16.84 -5.74
CA LYS A 187 5.10 17.77 -6.28
C LYS A 187 4.85 17.53 -7.78
N VAL A 188 5.91 17.20 -8.53
CA VAL A 188 5.78 16.85 -9.95
C VAL A 188 4.92 15.61 -10.12
N ILE A 189 5.17 14.55 -9.34
CA ILE A 189 4.40 13.32 -9.41
C ILE A 189 2.97 13.53 -8.91
N ALA A 190 2.76 14.27 -7.82
CA ALA A 190 1.43 14.61 -7.34
C ALA A 190 0.59 15.32 -8.43
N LYS A 191 1.19 16.29 -9.14
CA LYS A 191 0.51 16.98 -10.26
C LYS A 191 0.15 16.03 -11.41
N LYS A 192 1.01 15.04 -11.72
CA LYS A 192 0.69 14.00 -12.72
C LYS A 192 -0.50 13.16 -12.28
N ILE A 193 -0.55 12.74 -11.00
CA ILE A 193 -1.68 11.99 -10.42
C ILE A 193 -2.99 12.80 -10.49
N GLU A 194 -2.96 14.09 -10.16
CA GLU A 194 -4.12 14.97 -10.23
C GLU A 194 -4.65 15.15 -11.65
N ASN A 195 -3.74 15.25 -12.64
CA ASN A 195 -4.11 15.37 -14.05
C ASN A 195 -4.74 14.09 -14.60
N GLU A 196 -4.23 12.90 -14.24
CA GLU A 196 -4.87 11.62 -14.60
C GLU A 196 -6.31 11.57 -14.08
N HIS A 197 -6.52 12.01 -12.86
CA HIS A 197 -7.86 11.95 -12.23
C HIS A 197 -8.85 12.89 -12.93
N LYS A 198 -8.40 14.06 -13.40
CA LYS A 198 -9.24 15.01 -14.16
C LYS A 198 -9.60 14.51 -15.56
N GLY A 199 -8.73 13.72 -16.19
CA GLY A 199 -8.97 13.15 -17.51
C GLY A 199 -9.90 11.92 -17.51
N GLN A 200 -10.25 11.39 -16.34
CA GLN A 200 -11.12 10.23 -16.17
C GLN A 200 -12.55 10.60 -15.67
N MET A 201 -12.81 11.86 -15.38
CA MET A 201 -14.12 12.43 -15.06
C MET A 201 -14.75 13.05 -16.29
#